data_195d19eb6f47c407d708a6083beb6303
#
_entry.id   195d19eb6f47c407d708a6083beb6303
#
_cell.length_a   1.000
_cell.length_b   1.000
_cell.length_c   1.000
_cell.angle_alpha   90.00
_cell.angle_beta   90.00
_cell.angle_gamma   90.00
#
_symmetry.space_group_name_H-M   'P 1'
#
loop_
_entity.id
_entity.type
_entity.pdbx_description
1 polymer ?
#
loop_
_entity_poly.entity_id
_entity_poly.type
_entity_poly.pdbx_seq_one_letter_code
_entity_poly.pdbx_strand_id
1 'polypeptide(L)'
;MPSLRKSKTAAKPRKIPVQARSRATVDAIMQAATYILTKVGWAGFTTNAIAERAGVNIGSLYQFFPNKEAVIAELQRRHAVETRSDLRKALQVLPEQPSLRKALTVIVEMIVEEHRAAPAVHKAIYDELPRTVRGLEEDKHQLRGEFLEVIRPLMQNVPDPDLATYLVGVAAHAVVHTVTAERPKLLGDPRFAPELVTLLENYLCRTAPSQRDERA
;
A
#
# COMPACT_ATOMS: atom_id res chain seq x y z
N MET A 1 22.34 -26.19 22.04
CA MET A 1 21.68 -25.63 20.86
C MET A 1 20.20 -25.50 21.16
N PRO A 2 19.64 -24.32 21.45
CA PRO A 2 18.20 -24.19 21.67
C PRO A 2 17.49 -24.17 20.30
N SER A 3 16.54 -25.08 20.15
CA SER A 3 15.63 -25.22 19.02
C SER A 3 14.82 -23.92 18.81
N LEU A 4 15.01 -23.26 17.68
CA LEU A 4 14.16 -22.18 17.21
C LEU A 4 12.76 -22.74 16.94
N ARG A 5 11.84 -22.57 17.91
CA ARG A 5 10.41 -22.77 17.70
C ARG A 5 9.96 -21.82 16.58
N LYS A 6 9.74 -22.34 15.38
CA LYS A 6 9.01 -21.64 14.31
C LYS A 6 7.61 -21.34 14.83
N SER A 7 7.39 -20.11 15.26
CA SER A 7 6.06 -19.57 15.51
C SER A 7 5.28 -19.59 14.18
N LYS A 8 4.38 -20.54 14.03
CA LYS A 8 3.34 -20.50 12.99
C LYS A 8 2.32 -19.44 13.41
N THR A 9 2.63 -18.20 13.21
CA THR A 9 1.69 -17.09 13.46
C THR A 9 0.64 -17.13 12.37
N ALA A 10 -0.57 -17.58 12.70
CA ALA A 10 -1.72 -17.51 11.80
C ALA A 10 -2.12 -16.03 11.66
N ALA A 11 -1.64 -15.37 10.62
CA ALA A 11 -1.99 -13.98 10.28
C ALA A 11 -3.35 -13.88 9.55
N LYS A 12 -4.31 -14.76 9.86
CA LYS A 12 -5.65 -14.76 9.25
C LYS A 12 -6.74 -14.75 10.32
N PRO A 13 -7.88 -14.05 10.07
CA PRO A 13 -9.05 -14.12 10.94
C PRO A 13 -9.54 -15.57 11.09
N ARG A 14 -9.90 -15.96 12.30
CA ARG A 14 -10.41 -17.32 12.58
C ARG A 14 -11.82 -17.55 12.05
N LYS A 15 -12.62 -16.51 11.94
CA LYS A 15 -14.02 -16.57 11.53
C LYS A 15 -14.39 -15.36 10.66
N ILE A 16 -15.00 -15.64 9.51
CA ILE A 16 -15.58 -14.61 8.65
C ILE A 16 -16.97 -14.26 9.20
N PRO A 17 -17.25 -12.99 9.52
CA PRO A 17 -18.54 -12.60 10.09
C PRO A 17 -19.65 -12.73 9.04
N VAL A 18 -20.62 -13.61 9.29
CA VAL A 18 -21.77 -13.84 8.40
C VAL A 18 -22.98 -13.01 8.83
N GLN A 19 -23.16 -12.79 10.13
CA GLN A 19 -24.30 -12.05 10.69
C GLN A 19 -23.99 -10.57 10.90
N ALA A 20 -25.01 -9.70 10.79
CA ALA A 20 -24.87 -8.24 10.95
C ALA A 20 -24.19 -7.84 12.28
N ARG A 21 -24.54 -8.48 13.40
CA ARG A 21 -23.92 -8.24 14.70
C ARG A 21 -22.42 -8.58 14.73
N SER A 22 -22.02 -9.66 14.08
CA SER A 22 -20.62 -10.06 13.99
C SER A 22 -19.81 -9.09 13.12
N ARG A 23 -20.41 -8.55 12.06
CA ARG A 23 -19.79 -7.51 11.22
C ARG A 23 -19.57 -6.23 12.03
N ALA A 24 -20.59 -5.75 12.73
CA ALA A 24 -20.48 -4.56 13.58
C ALA A 24 -19.37 -4.71 14.64
N THR A 25 -19.23 -5.90 15.25
CA THR A 25 -18.14 -6.18 16.19
C THR A 25 -16.77 -6.08 15.53
N VAL A 26 -16.59 -6.68 14.35
CA VAL A 26 -15.32 -6.61 13.62
C VAL A 26 -15.03 -5.18 13.18
N ASP A 27 -16.03 -4.42 12.74
CA ASP A 27 -15.85 -3.02 12.35
C ASP A 27 -15.44 -2.13 13.52
N ALA A 28 -16.04 -2.34 14.70
CA ALA A 28 -15.63 -1.66 15.94
C ALA A 28 -14.16 -1.98 16.30
N ILE A 29 -13.75 -3.25 16.17
CA ILE A 29 -12.37 -3.67 16.41
C ILE A 29 -11.42 -2.97 15.40
N MET A 30 -11.78 -2.88 14.12
CA MET A 30 -10.95 -2.22 13.10
C MET A 30 -10.83 -0.71 13.35
N GLN A 31 -11.91 -0.04 13.70
CA GLN A 31 -11.90 1.38 14.06
C GLN A 31 -11.02 1.63 15.30
N ALA A 32 -11.13 0.81 16.33
CA ALA A 32 -10.31 0.89 17.53
C ALA A 32 -8.82 0.66 17.20
N ALA A 33 -8.52 -0.34 16.39
CA ALA A 33 -7.16 -0.66 15.94
C ALA A 33 -6.52 0.50 15.18
N THR A 34 -7.23 1.08 14.21
CA THR A 34 -6.77 2.28 13.47
C THR A 34 -6.52 3.46 14.41
N TYR A 35 -7.43 3.70 15.36
CA TYR A 35 -7.27 4.77 16.34
C TYR A 35 -6.00 4.60 17.19
N ILE A 36 -5.77 3.38 17.72
CA ILE A 36 -4.61 3.10 18.56
C ILE A 36 -3.31 3.27 17.77
N LEU A 37 -3.23 2.76 16.54
CA LEU A 37 -2.06 2.95 15.68
C LEU A 37 -1.76 4.44 15.44
N THR A 38 -2.80 5.24 15.20
CA THR A 38 -2.66 6.66 14.90
C THR A 38 -2.27 7.49 16.12
N LYS A 39 -2.80 7.18 17.30
CA LYS A 39 -2.65 8.01 18.51
C LYS A 39 -1.57 7.52 19.47
N VAL A 40 -1.36 6.21 19.53
CA VAL A 40 -0.46 5.57 20.50
C VAL A 40 0.72 4.89 19.81
N GLY A 41 0.55 4.50 18.54
CA GLY A 41 1.55 3.78 17.76
C GLY A 41 1.58 2.28 18.07
N TRP A 42 2.57 1.58 17.49
CA TRP A 42 2.69 0.12 17.58
C TRP A 42 2.92 -0.39 19.02
N ALA A 43 3.64 0.37 19.84
CA ALA A 43 3.90 -0.01 21.24
C ALA A 43 2.62 -0.18 22.06
N GLY A 44 1.60 0.65 21.80
CA GLY A 44 0.27 0.54 22.43
C GLY A 44 -0.69 -0.40 21.72
N PHE A 45 -0.32 -0.96 20.58
CA PHE A 45 -1.18 -1.83 19.77
C PHE A 45 -1.24 -3.24 20.36
N THR A 46 -2.14 -3.44 21.32
CA THR A 46 -2.37 -4.71 21.99
C THR A 46 -3.82 -5.16 21.85
N THR A 47 -4.08 -6.47 21.90
CA THR A 47 -5.44 -7.01 21.83
C THR A 47 -6.32 -6.48 22.96
N ASN A 48 -5.79 -6.28 24.16
CA ASN A 48 -6.52 -5.72 25.30
C ASN A 48 -6.91 -4.26 25.04
N ALA A 49 -5.98 -3.41 24.63
CA ALA A 49 -6.26 -2.00 24.31
C ALA A 49 -7.28 -1.88 23.16
N ILE A 50 -7.18 -2.74 22.15
CA ILE A 50 -8.12 -2.78 21.04
C ILE A 50 -9.52 -3.20 21.51
N ALA A 51 -9.64 -4.25 22.33
CA ALA A 51 -10.92 -4.72 22.85
C ALA A 51 -11.59 -3.66 23.74
N GLU A 52 -10.83 -3.06 24.64
CA GLU A 52 -11.28 -1.96 25.51
C GLU A 52 -11.79 -0.78 24.70
N ARG A 53 -11.00 -0.31 23.74
CA ARG A 53 -11.36 0.82 22.88
C ARG A 53 -12.56 0.53 21.99
N ALA A 54 -12.71 -0.70 21.52
CA ALA A 54 -13.83 -1.15 20.69
C ALA A 54 -15.11 -1.37 21.51
N GLY A 55 -15.05 -1.34 22.84
CA GLY A 55 -16.18 -1.67 23.71
C GLY A 55 -16.61 -3.13 23.60
N VAL A 56 -15.68 -4.06 23.31
CA VAL A 56 -15.97 -5.49 23.19
C VAL A 56 -15.25 -6.29 24.25
N ASN A 57 -15.82 -7.42 24.66
CA ASN A 57 -15.13 -8.35 25.55
C ASN A 57 -13.92 -8.96 24.83
N ILE A 58 -12.80 -9.12 25.54
CA ILE A 58 -11.56 -9.68 24.99
C ILE A 58 -11.77 -11.08 24.40
N GLY A 59 -12.62 -11.91 24.99
CA GLY A 59 -13.01 -13.21 24.44
C GLY A 59 -13.70 -13.09 23.09
N SER A 60 -14.51 -12.05 22.89
CA SER A 60 -15.15 -11.76 21.60
C SER A 60 -14.12 -11.36 20.56
N LEU A 61 -13.10 -10.57 20.91
CA LEU A 61 -12.00 -10.26 20.01
C LEU A 61 -11.27 -11.53 19.57
N TYR A 62 -10.92 -12.41 20.51
CA TYR A 62 -10.21 -13.66 20.20
C TYR A 62 -11.03 -14.66 19.38
N GLN A 63 -12.34 -14.54 19.33
CA GLN A 63 -13.16 -15.34 18.40
C GLN A 63 -12.88 -14.99 16.93
N PHE A 64 -12.53 -13.73 16.64
CA PHE A 64 -12.21 -13.26 15.28
C PHE A 64 -10.71 -13.22 15.02
N PHE A 65 -9.92 -12.72 15.96
CA PHE A 65 -8.50 -12.44 15.78
C PHE A 65 -7.68 -13.14 16.88
N PRO A 66 -6.85 -14.13 16.50
CA PRO A 66 -6.06 -14.91 17.47
C PRO A 66 -4.95 -14.10 18.15
N ASN A 67 -4.53 -13.01 17.54
CA ASN A 67 -3.44 -12.13 17.99
C ASN A 67 -3.55 -10.75 17.32
N LYS A 68 -2.70 -9.80 17.71
CA LYS A 68 -2.65 -8.47 17.14
C LYS A 68 -2.18 -8.46 15.67
N GLU A 69 -1.36 -9.42 15.29
CA GLU A 69 -0.88 -9.61 13.92
C GLU A 69 -2.03 -9.97 12.97
N ALA A 70 -3.02 -10.73 13.44
CA ALA A 70 -4.24 -10.99 12.67
C ALA A 70 -5.14 -9.76 12.53
N VAL A 71 -5.15 -8.86 13.53
CA VAL A 71 -5.88 -7.59 13.45
C VAL A 71 -5.27 -6.69 12.40
N ILE A 72 -3.94 -6.51 12.42
CA ILE A 72 -3.28 -5.65 11.42
C ILE A 72 -3.32 -6.27 10.01
N ALA A 73 -3.30 -7.59 9.88
CA ALA A 73 -3.48 -8.26 8.59
C ALA A 73 -4.88 -8.00 8.00
N GLU A 74 -5.93 -7.94 8.83
CA GLU A 74 -7.27 -7.56 8.38
C GLU A 74 -7.35 -6.07 8.01
N LEU A 75 -6.67 -5.18 8.74
CA LEU A 75 -6.54 -3.78 8.32
C LEU A 75 -5.88 -3.68 6.95
N GLN A 76 -4.78 -4.40 6.74
CA GLN A 76 -4.11 -4.46 5.43
C GLN A 76 -5.03 -4.99 4.33
N ARG A 77 -5.80 -6.05 4.61
CA ARG A 77 -6.73 -6.62 3.62
C ARG A 77 -7.82 -5.60 3.22
N ARG A 78 -8.39 -4.87 4.18
CA ARG A 78 -9.39 -3.82 3.91
C ARG A 78 -8.78 -2.69 3.10
N HIS A 79 -7.63 -2.21 3.53
CA HIS A 79 -6.87 -1.20 2.84
C HIS A 79 -6.55 -1.62 1.39
N ALA A 80 -6.05 -2.84 1.16
CA ALA A 80 -5.78 -3.34 -0.18
C ALA A 80 -7.03 -3.40 -1.09
N VAL A 81 -8.21 -3.62 -0.54
CA VAL A 81 -9.48 -3.59 -1.29
C VAL A 81 -9.83 -2.15 -1.70
N GLU A 82 -9.67 -1.19 -0.79
CA GLU A 82 -9.92 0.24 -1.05
C GLU A 82 -8.95 0.77 -2.11
N THR A 83 -7.65 0.57 -1.90
CA THR A 83 -6.58 0.95 -2.86
C THR A 83 -6.84 0.40 -4.25
N ARG A 84 -7.24 -0.87 -4.33
CA ARG A 84 -7.55 -1.51 -5.62
C ARG A 84 -8.75 -0.86 -6.30
N SER A 85 -9.79 -0.50 -5.53
CA SER A 85 -10.95 0.22 -6.05
C SER A 85 -10.54 1.59 -6.61
N ASP A 86 -9.71 2.32 -5.89
CA ASP A 86 -9.28 3.66 -6.29
C ASP A 86 -8.31 3.61 -7.48
N LEU A 87 -7.41 2.64 -7.52
CA LEU A 87 -6.56 2.41 -8.68
C LEU A 87 -7.37 2.06 -9.94
N ARG A 88 -8.40 1.23 -9.83
CA ARG A 88 -9.30 0.96 -10.96
C ARG A 88 -10.01 2.21 -11.47
N LYS A 89 -10.48 3.09 -10.57
CA LYS A 89 -11.07 4.38 -10.96
C LYS A 89 -10.04 5.26 -11.67
N ALA A 90 -8.82 5.32 -11.15
CA ALA A 90 -7.73 6.07 -11.78
C ALA A 90 -7.43 5.52 -13.19
N LEU A 91 -7.35 4.19 -13.36
CA LEU A 91 -7.13 3.55 -14.65
C LEU A 91 -8.21 3.88 -15.69
N GLN A 92 -9.46 4.12 -15.27
CA GLN A 92 -10.54 4.51 -16.17
C GLN A 92 -10.36 5.91 -16.78
N VAL A 93 -9.72 6.83 -16.04
CA VAL A 93 -9.50 8.22 -16.51
C VAL A 93 -8.13 8.42 -17.18
N LEU A 94 -7.21 7.45 -17.06
CA LEU A 94 -5.87 7.56 -17.66
C LEU A 94 -5.87 7.65 -19.19
N PRO A 95 -6.73 6.92 -19.95
CA PRO A 95 -6.75 7.02 -21.41
C PRO A 95 -7.11 8.41 -21.92
N GLU A 96 -7.79 9.22 -21.12
CA GLU A 96 -8.20 10.59 -21.46
C GLU A 96 -7.08 11.62 -21.17
N GLN A 97 -5.97 11.18 -20.56
CA GLN A 97 -4.90 12.09 -20.20
C GLN A 97 -4.08 12.49 -21.43
N PRO A 98 -3.81 13.79 -21.64
CA PRO A 98 -3.15 14.27 -22.85
C PRO A 98 -1.66 14.01 -22.90
N SER A 99 -1.05 13.54 -21.80
CA SER A 99 0.40 13.31 -21.73
C SER A 99 0.75 12.32 -20.61
N LEU A 100 1.94 11.71 -20.74
CA LEU A 100 2.51 10.84 -19.71
C LEU A 100 2.60 11.53 -18.35
N ARG A 101 3.02 12.82 -18.30
CA ARG A 101 3.05 13.61 -17.07
C ARG A 101 1.69 13.65 -16.38
N LYS A 102 0.61 13.91 -17.12
CA LYS A 102 -0.74 13.96 -16.56
C LYS A 102 -1.19 12.59 -16.05
N ALA A 103 -0.91 11.53 -16.80
CA ALA A 103 -1.21 10.16 -16.36
C ALA A 103 -0.46 9.80 -15.07
N LEU A 104 0.84 10.10 -15.00
CA LEU A 104 1.64 9.89 -13.79
C LEU A 104 1.14 10.74 -12.61
N THR A 105 0.72 11.99 -12.86
CA THR A 105 0.18 12.86 -11.82
C THR A 105 -1.03 12.23 -11.15
N VAL A 106 -2.00 11.73 -11.92
CA VAL A 106 -3.20 11.05 -11.37
C VAL A 106 -2.82 9.90 -10.44
N ILE A 107 -1.89 9.04 -10.86
CA ILE A 107 -1.48 7.88 -10.06
C ILE A 107 -0.68 8.29 -8.82
N VAL A 108 0.26 9.21 -8.96
CA VAL A 108 1.11 9.66 -7.84
C VAL A 108 0.28 10.38 -6.78
N GLU A 109 -0.60 11.28 -7.19
CA GLU A 109 -1.49 12.00 -6.26
C GLU A 109 -2.42 11.04 -5.50
N MET A 110 -2.98 10.04 -6.18
CA MET A 110 -3.78 8.99 -5.55
C MET A 110 -2.97 8.24 -4.47
N ILE A 111 -1.76 7.77 -4.79
CA ILE A 111 -0.90 7.02 -3.85
C ILE A 111 -0.49 7.91 -2.67
N VAL A 112 -0.12 9.16 -2.92
CA VAL A 112 0.29 10.11 -1.87
C VAL A 112 -0.88 10.42 -0.94
N GLU A 113 -2.06 10.66 -1.47
CA GLU A 113 -3.26 10.96 -0.67
C GLU A 113 -3.66 9.79 0.24
N GLU A 114 -3.62 8.58 -0.29
CA GLU A 114 -3.87 7.35 0.45
C GLU A 114 -2.93 7.23 1.67
N HIS A 115 -1.62 7.45 1.47
CA HIS A 115 -0.64 7.37 2.54
C HIS A 115 -0.74 8.55 3.52
N ARG A 116 -1.14 9.71 3.05
CA ARG A 116 -1.38 10.91 3.87
C ARG A 116 -2.57 10.74 4.82
N ALA A 117 -3.60 10.02 4.39
CA ALA A 117 -4.81 9.80 5.18
C ALA A 117 -4.53 8.98 6.46
N ALA A 118 -3.65 7.98 6.43
CA ALA A 118 -3.39 7.10 7.56
C ALA A 118 -1.91 6.65 7.67
N PRO A 119 -0.94 7.57 7.80
CA PRO A 119 0.49 7.24 7.75
C PRO A 119 0.93 6.23 8.82
N ALA A 120 0.34 6.27 10.02
CA ALA A 120 0.67 5.32 11.09
C ALA A 120 0.21 3.89 10.77
N VAL A 121 -0.92 3.73 10.07
CA VAL A 121 -1.40 2.42 9.62
C VAL A 121 -0.48 1.86 8.54
N HIS A 122 -0.14 2.66 7.53
CA HIS A 122 0.80 2.28 6.48
C HIS A 122 2.15 1.87 7.03
N LYS A 123 2.70 2.68 7.96
CA LYS A 123 3.96 2.38 8.64
C LYS A 123 3.88 1.03 9.38
N ALA A 124 2.85 0.82 10.19
CA ALA A 124 2.70 -0.42 10.95
C ALA A 124 2.55 -1.65 10.03
N ILE A 125 1.80 -1.54 8.94
CA ILE A 125 1.68 -2.58 7.94
C ILE A 125 3.04 -2.89 7.31
N TYR A 126 3.80 -1.86 6.98
CA TYR A 126 5.09 -2.02 6.33
C TYR A 126 6.15 -2.62 7.24
N ASP A 127 6.21 -2.19 8.50
CA ASP A 127 7.24 -2.61 9.46
C ASP A 127 6.93 -4.00 10.06
N GLU A 128 5.66 -4.28 10.36
CA GLU A 128 5.26 -5.39 11.22
C GLU A 128 4.69 -6.62 10.49
N LEU A 129 4.22 -6.44 9.25
CA LEU A 129 3.72 -7.57 8.47
C LEU A 129 4.79 -8.18 7.55
N PRO A 130 4.92 -9.52 7.53
CA PRO A 130 5.74 -10.21 6.53
C PRO A 130 5.31 -9.84 5.11
N ARG A 131 6.26 -9.77 4.18
CA ARG A 131 5.98 -9.45 2.76
C ARG A 131 4.95 -10.38 2.13
N THR A 132 4.95 -11.65 2.52
CA THR A 132 3.98 -12.67 2.08
C THR A 132 2.53 -12.40 2.50
N VAL A 133 2.32 -11.51 3.48
CA VAL A 133 0.99 -11.13 3.98
C VAL A 133 0.57 -9.76 3.45
N ARG A 134 1.53 -8.91 3.05
CA ARG A 134 1.28 -7.51 2.65
C ARG A 134 0.58 -7.34 1.31
N GLY A 135 0.54 -8.35 0.46
CA GLY A 135 -0.04 -8.20 -0.85
C GLY A 135 -0.51 -9.49 -1.50
N LEU A 136 -1.57 -9.36 -2.25
CA LEU A 136 -2.01 -10.34 -3.22
C LEU A 136 -1.16 -10.12 -4.47
N GLU A 137 -0.10 -10.88 -4.65
CA GLU A 137 0.88 -10.71 -5.74
C GLU A 137 0.22 -10.80 -7.13
N GLU A 138 -0.74 -11.72 -7.32
CA GLU A 138 -1.47 -11.88 -8.57
C GLU A 138 -2.21 -10.60 -8.99
N ASP A 139 -2.88 -9.95 -8.03
CA ASP A 139 -3.63 -8.71 -8.31
C ASP A 139 -2.70 -7.54 -8.68
N LYS A 140 -1.49 -7.50 -8.09
CA LYS A 140 -0.50 -6.46 -8.44
C LYS A 140 0.03 -6.63 -9.86
N HIS A 141 0.23 -7.87 -10.29
CA HIS A 141 0.66 -8.15 -11.67
C HIS A 141 -0.40 -7.74 -12.69
N GLN A 142 -1.67 -8.07 -12.43
CA GLN A 142 -2.77 -7.68 -13.31
C GLN A 142 -2.91 -6.16 -13.42
N LEU A 143 -3.00 -5.45 -12.29
CA LEU A 143 -3.15 -3.98 -12.29
C LEU A 143 -1.94 -3.27 -12.93
N ARG A 144 -0.74 -3.82 -12.78
CA ARG A 144 0.44 -3.30 -13.48
C ARG A 144 0.33 -3.50 -14.99
N GLY A 145 -0.16 -4.64 -15.44
CA GLY A 145 -0.42 -4.90 -16.87
C GLY A 145 -1.43 -3.90 -17.43
N GLU A 146 -2.56 -3.71 -16.74
CA GLU A 146 -3.58 -2.73 -17.13
C GLU A 146 -3.00 -1.30 -17.20
N PHE A 147 -2.20 -0.91 -16.21
CA PHE A 147 -1.52 0.39 -16.21
C PHE A 147 -0.55 0.53 -17.40
N LEU A 148 0.26 -0.50 -17.67
CA LEU A 148 1.20 -0.49 -18.80
C LEU A 148 0.47 -0.30 -20.13
N GLU A 149 -0.62 -1.03 -20.36
CA GLU A 149 -1.39 -0.90 -21.60
C GLU A 149 -1.89 0.53 -21.83
N VAL A 150 -2.31 1.21 -20.75
CA VAL A 150 -2.81 2.58 -20.84
C VAL A 150 -1.68 3.59 -21.07
N ILE A 151 -0.52 3.45 -20.44
CA ILE A 151 0.57 4.43 -20.56
C ILE A 151 1.51 4.15 -21.74
N ARG A 152 1.53 2.92 -22.27
CA ARG A 152 2.39 2.52 -23.39
C ARG A 152 2.33 3.47 -24.58
N PRO A 153 1.15 3.93 -25.05
CA PRO A 153 1.05 4.88 -26.16
C PRO A 153 1.67 6.26 -25.84
N LEU A 154 1.79 6.61 -24.57
CA LEU A 154 2.35 7.87 -24.09
C LEU A 154 3.87 7.80 -23.85
N MET A 155 4.45 6.60 -23.88
CA MET A 155 5.88 6.36 -23.71
C MET A 155 6.59 6.50 -25.05
N GLN A 156 7.68 7.27 -25.09
CA GLN A 156 8.47 7.48 -26.31
C GLN A 156 9.88 6.91 -26.14
N ASN A 157 10.29 6.05 -27.09
CA ASN A 157 11.64 5.52 -27.18
C ASN A 157 12.17 4.78 -25.94
N VAL A 158 11.28 4.19 -25.13
CA VAL A 158 11.67 3.36 -23.99
C VAL A 158 12.08 1.98 -24.51
N PRO A 159 13.31 1.52 -24.29
CA PRO A 159 13.82 0.27 -24.87
C PRO A 159 13.03 -0.97 -24.43
N ASP A 160 12.66 -1.04 -23.16
CA ASP A 160 11.86 -2.10 -22.56
C ASP A 160 10.73 -1.48 -21.70
N PRO A 161 9.53 -1.29 -22.28
CA PRO A 161 8.41 -0.69 -21.56
C PRO A 161 7.95 -1.49 -20.33
N ASP A 162 7.99 -2.83 -20.38
CA ASP A 162 7.57 -3.70 -19.28
C ASP A 162 8.50 -3.55 -18.08
N LEU A 163 9.82 -3.62 -18.31
CA LEU A 163 10.82 -3.41 -17.27
C LEU A 163 10.76 -1.97 -16.73
N ALA A 164 10.63 -0.99 -17.61
CA ALA A 164 10.58 0.42 -17.21
C ALA A 164 9.34 0.69 -16.31
N THR A 165 8.17 0.18 -16.66
CA THR A 165 6.95 0.31 -15.87
C THR A 165 7.07 -0.41 -14.53
N TYR A 166 7.70 -1.58 -14.51
CA TYR A 166 7.98 -2.29 -13.27
C TYR A 166 8.87 -1.46 -12.33
N LEU A 167 9.98 -0.92 -12.84
CA LEU A 167 10.92 -0.11 -12.05
C LEU A 167 10.28 1.17 -11.54
N VAL A 168 9.49 1.86 -12.38
CA VAL A 168 8.74 3.07 -11.98
C VAL A 168 7.76 2.75 -10.86
N GLY A 169 7.00 1.66 -10.96
CA GLY A 169 6.06 1.25 -9.93
C GLY A 169 6.76 0.92 -8.60
N VAL A 170 7.88 0.19 -8.66
CA VAL A 170 8.70 -0.12 -7.47
C VAL A 170 9.29 1.15 -6.87
N ALA A 171 9.83 2.05 -7.69
CA ALA A 171 10.42 3.30 -7.22
C ALA A 171 9.39 4.22 -6.56
N ALA A 172 8.23 4.44 -7.20
CA ALA A 172 7.15 5.23 -6.65
C ALA A 172 6.69 4.69 -5.28
N HIS A 173 6.44 3.39 -5.21
CA HIS A 173 6.03 2.72 -3.99
C HIS A 173 7.10 2.83 -2.89
N ALA A 174 8.36 2.57 -3.19
CA ALA A 174 9.46 2.66 -2.23
C ALA A 174 9.64 4.07 -1.69
N VAL A 175 9.61 5.09 -2.57
CA VAL A 175 9.73 6.50 -2.17
C VAL A 175 8.58 6.90 -1.24
N VAL A 176 7.32 6.64 -1.62
CA VAL A 176 6.17 7.03 -0.81
C VAL A 176 6.17 6.30 0.54
N HIS A 177 6.46 5.00 0.58
CA HIS A 177 6.56 4.25 1.84
C HIS A 177 7.68 4.75 2.75
N THR A 178 8.87 5.03 2.21
CA THR A 178 9.99 5.57 2.97
C THR A 178 9.63 6.94 3.56
N VAL A 179 9.04 7.83 2.75
CA VAL A 179 8.58 9.14 3.22
C VAL A 179 7.50 8.99 4.29
N THR A 180 6.56 8.07 4.14
CA THR A 180 5.53 7.78 5.14
C THR A 180 6.14 7.35 6.49
N ALA A 181 7.18 6.53 6.45
CA ALA A 181 7.83 6.02 7.64
C ALA A 181 8.74 7.05 8.33
N GLU A 182 9.52 7.81 7.55
CA GLU A 182 10.60 8.67 8.06
C GLU A 182 10.22 10.15 8.17
N ARG A 183 9.42 10.65 7.19
CA ARG A 183 9.08 12.07 7.05
C ARG A 183 7.61 12.28 6.65
N PRO A 184 6.63 11.77 7.42
CA PRO A 184 5.21 11.78 7.02
C PRO A 184 4.65 13.17 6.69
N LYS A 185 5.21 14.24 7.28
CA LYS A 185 4.83 15.63 6.97
C LYS A 185 5.10 16.02 5.52
N LEU A 186 6.08 15.38 4.87
CA LEU A 186 6.43 15.66 3.47
C LEU A 186 5.33 15.23 2.50
N LEU A 187 4.49 14.25 2.86
CA LEU A 187 3.32 13.87 2.07
C LEU A 187 2.31 15.03 1.88
N GLY A 188 2.32 16.01 2.79
CA GLY A 188 1.51 17.23 2.69
C GLY A 188 2.21 18.41 2.01
N ASP A 189 3.49 18.29 1.64
CA ASP A 189 4.20 19.33 0.90
C ASP A 189 3.72 19.34 -0.56
N PRO A 190 3.20 20.48 -1.06
CA PRO A 190 2.67 20.57 -2.42
C PRO A 190 3.71 20.31 -3.51
N ARG A 191 5.00 20.32 -3.20
CA ARG A 191 6.10 20.04 -4.12
C ARG A 191 6.39 18.55 -4.24
N PHE A 192 5.99 17.73 -3.26
CA PHE A 192 6.41 16.34 -3.19
C PHE A 192 5.88 15.50 -4.38
N ALA A 193 4.57 15.53 -4.62
CA ALA A 193 3.99 14.77 -5.73
C ALA A 193 4.51 15.24 -7.10
N PRO A 194 4.59 16.56 -7.40
CA PRO A 194 5.19 17.04 -8.66
C PRO A 194 6.65 16.62 -8.86
N GLU A 195 7.49 16.62 -7.83
CA GLU A 195 8.88 16.18 -7.91
C GLU A 195 8.97 14.67 -8.17
N LEU A 196 8.14 13.87 -7.49
CA LEU A 196 8.07 12.44 -7.76
C LEU A 196 7.62 12.16 -9.21
N VAL A 197 6.61 12.87 -9.71
CA VAL A 197 6.18 12.77 -11.11
C VAL A 197 7.34 13.11 -12.06
N THR A 198 8.09 14.16 -11.78
CA THR A 198 9.23 14.56 -12.60
C THR A 198 10.32 13.49 -12.64
N LEU A 199 10.62 12.86 -11.49
CA LEU A 199 11.57 11.75 -11.39
C LEU A 199 11.15 10.58 -12.30
N LEU A 200 9.87 10.17 -12.19
CA LEU A 200 9.33 9.03 -12.92
C LEU A 200 9.21 9.30 -14.43
N GLU A 201 8.77 10.50 -14.80
CA GLU A 201 8.63 10.92 -16.20
C GLU A 201 10.01 10.97 -16.89
N ASN A 202 11.02 11.57 -16.27
CA ASN A 202 12.36 11.63 -16.83
C ASN A 202 12.94 10.24 -17.10
N TYR A 203 12.63 9.26 -16.25
CA TYR A 203 13.04 7.90 -16.48
C TYR A 203 12.29 7.26 -17.67
N LEU A 204 10.99 7.51 -17.81
CA LEU A 204 10.15 6.97 -18.88
C LEU A 204 10.30 7.70 -20.22
N CYS A 205 10.88 8.90 -20.23
CA CYS A 205 11.16 9.68 -21.44
C CYS A 205 12.64 9.66 -21.86
N ARG A 206 13.48 8.83 -21.18
CA ARG A 206 14.91 8.76 -21.53
C ARG A 206 15.11 8.17 -22.91
N THR A 207 15.99 8.76 -23.69
CA THR A 207 16.52 8.16 -24.92
C THR A 207 17.46 7.01 -24.55
N ALA A 208 17.44 5.92 -25.35
CA ALA A 208 18.44 4.86 -25.19
C ALA A 208 19.86 5.48 -25.29
N PRO A 209 20.84 5.03 -24.45
CA PRO A 209 22.19 5.45 -24.59
C PRO A 209 22.66 5.18 -26.05
N SER A 210 23.25 6.18 -26.68
CA SER A 210 23.75 6.01 -28.03
C SER A 210 24.86 4.93 -27.97
N GLN A 211 24.88 3.99 -28.93
CA GLN A 211 25.88 2.91 -29.04
C GLN A 211 27.35 3.39 -29.15
N ARG A 212 27.60 4.68 -28.96
CA ARG A 212 28.96 5.26 -29.00
C ARG A 212 29.74 5.10 -27.70
N ASP A 213 29.06 4.81 -26.55
CA ASP A 213 29.75 4.72 -25.25
C ASP A 213 30.22 3.29 -24.88
N GLU A 214 29.92 2.28 -25.71
CA GLU A 214 30.40 0.91 -25.48
C GLU A 214 31.80 0.64 -26.07
N ARG A 215 32.52 1.65 -26.60
CA ARG A 215 33.86 1.51 -27.19
C ARG A 215 34.91 2.43 -26.56
N ALA A 216 34.76 2.74 -25.26
CA ALA A 216 35.80 3.43 -24.53
C ALA A 216 36.36 2.58 -23.39
#